data_be93fb7fab0ddab0911de3a8daaba4f7
#
_entry.id   be93fb7fab0ddab0911de3a8daaba4f7
#
_cell.length_a   1.000
_cell.length_b   1.000
_cell.length_c   1.000
_cell.angle_alpha   90.00
_cell.angle_beta   90.00
_cell.angle_gamma   90.00
#
_symmetry.space_group_name_H-M   'P 1'
#
loop_
_entity.id
_entity.type
_entity.pdbx_description
1 polymer ?
#
loop_
_entity_poly.entity_id
_entity_poly.type
_entity_poly.pdbx_seq_one_letter_code
_entity_poly.pdbx_strand_id
1 'polypeptide(L)'
;MSFILIAVLLAILSFLNILAPVSGSATVTPLLAALVGGKDAVAVASLYFLLNGIPRVFLFRKYIRWDIVRILLPVSIIGAIIGGLFFVNINGTIVTVIIFCFLLWFLYQKIVSVLLTKHHKDKKPTKHGILFVGLFSGALQGTGLAGSDLRNGYLLSRGLSI
;
A
#
# COMPACT_ATOMS: atom_id res chain seq x y z
N MET A 1 19.28 -8.76 16.50
CA MET A 1 19.49 -8.79 15.06
C MET A 1 20.06 -7.45 14.62
N SER A 2 21.15 -7.43 13.85
CA SER A 2 21.88 -6.18 13.58
C SER A 2 21.03 -5.25 12.71
N PHE A 3 20.89 -3.97 13.11
CA PHE A 3 20.23 -2.92 12.30
C PHE A 3 20.74 -2.86 10.87
N ILE A 4 22.03 -3.20 10.68
CA ILE A 4 22.70 -3.28 9.37
C ILE A 4 21.98 -4.31 8.47
N LEU A 5 21.62 -5.47 8.99
CA LEU A 5 20.98 -6.54 8.21
C LEU A 5 19.58 -6.11 7.74
N ILE A 6 18.81 -5.43 8.60
CA ILE A 6 17.51 -4.86 8.25
C ILE A 6 17.66 -3.78 7.18
N ALA A 7 18.66 -2.88 7.32
CA ALA A 7 18.92 -1.82 6.36
C ALA A 7 19.30 -2.38 4.97
N VAL A 8 20.19 -3.38 4.92
CA VAL A 8 20.58 -4.05 3.67
C VAL A 8 19.37 -4.73 3.02
N LEU A 9 18.56 -5.44 3.81
CA LEU A 9 17.36 -6.11 3.32
C LEU A 9 16.35 -5.11 2.74
N LEU A 10 16.12 -3.98 3.40
CA LEU A 10 15.26 -2.92 2.92
C LEU A 10 15.81 -2.26 1.64
N ALA A 11 17.12 -2.09 1.52
CA ALA A 11 17.76 -1.57 0.30
C ALA A 11 17.56 -2.53 -0.89
N ILE A 12 17.76 -3.84 -0.69
CA ILE A 12 17.50 -4.87 -1.71
C ILE A 12 16.02 -4.86 -2.12
N LEU A 13 15.11 -4.82 -1.15
CA LEU A 13 13.67 -4.75 -1.41
C LEU A 13 13.26 -3.47 -2.15
N SER A 14 13.92 -2.33 -1.86
CA SER A 14 13.70 -1.08 -2.61
C SER A 14 14.06 -1.24 -4.07
N PHE A 15 15.22 -1.84 -4.34
CA PHE A 15 15.69 -2.08 -5.70
C PHE A 15 14.76 -3.03 -6.46
N LEU A 16 14.35 -4.14 -5.83
CA LEU A 16 13.40 -5.09 -6.42
C LEU A 16 12.03 -4.47 -6.68
N ASN A 17 11.56 -3.58 -5.81
CA ASN A 17 10.30 -2.85 -6.00
C ASN A 17 10.32 -1.84 -7.16
N ILE A 18 11.50 -1.36 -7.55
CA ILE A 18 11.65 -0.49 -8.73
C ILE A 18 11.59 -1.33 -10.01
N LEU A 19 12.21 -2.52 -10.00
CA LEU A 19 12.29 -3.42 -11.15
C LEU A 19 10.99 -4.20 -11.41
N ALA A 20 10.33 -4.64 -10.35
CA ALA A 20 9.08 -5.36 -10.46
C ALA A 20 7.93 -4.52 -9.88
N PRO A 21 6.80 -4.37 -10.60
CA PRO A 21 5.62 -3.66 -10.10
C PRO A 21 4.87 -4.51 -9.06
N VAL A 22 5.61 -5.08 -8.12
CA VAL A 22 5.03 -5.79 -6.98
C VAL A 22 4.71 -4.75 -5.92
N SER A 23 3.53 -4.87 -5.31
CA SER A 23 3.15 -3.98 -4.22
C SER A 23 4.13 -4.11 -3.05
N GLY A 24 4.95 -3.07 -2.89
CA GLY A 24 5.96 -3.05 -1.82
C GLY A 24 5.35 -3.19 -0.44
N SER A 25 4.14 -2.68 -0.24
CA SER A 25 3.43 -2.76 1.04
C SER A 25 2.98 -4.19 1.37
N ALA A 26 2.57 -4.97 0.37
CA ALA A 26 2.13 -6.35 0.58
C ALA A 26 3.29 -7.31 0.92
N THR A 27 4.53 -6.95 0.59
CA THR A 27 5.71 -7.81 0.84
C THR A 27 6.56 -7.29 2.01
N VAL A 28 6.81 -5.98 2.08
CA VAL A 28 7.72 -5.38 3.08
C VAL A 28 7.12 -5.43 4.47
N THR A 29 5.85 -5.06 4.64
CA THR A 29 5.23 -5.00 5.98
C THR A 29 5.15 -6.37 6.66
N PRO A 30 4.69 -7.47 6.01
CA PRO A 30 4.69 -8.79 6.63
C PRO A 30 6.09 -9.31 6.95
N LEU A 31 7.07 -9.06 6.09
CA LEU A 31 8.45 -9.46 6.32
C LEU A 31 9.02 -8.75 7.56
N LEU A 32 8.81 -7.45 7.68
CA LEU A 32 9.19 -6.69 8.87
C LEU A 32 8.43 -7.16 10.11
N ALA A 33 7.13 -7.48 9.99
CA ALA A 33 6.33 -7.97 11.11
C ALA A 33 6.86 -9.30 11.68
N ALA A 34 7.39 -10.16 10.82
CA ALA A 34 8.04 -11.41 11.24
C ALA A 34 9.37 -11.18 11.96
N LEU A 35 10.07 -10.05 11.69
CA LEU A 35 11.39 -9.75 12.23
C LEU A 35 11.37 -8.93 13.50
N VAL A 36 10.50 -7.91 13.58
CA VAL A 36 10.51 -6.89 14.66
C VAL A 36 9.18 -6.80 15.42
N GLY A 37 8.17 -7.56 14.99
CA GLY A 37 6.81 -7.48 15.55
C GLY A 37 5.90 -6.52 14.82
N GLY A 38 4.58 -6.72 14.98
CA GLY A 38 3.57 -6.05 14.13
C GLY A 38 3.56 -4.52 14.23
N LYS A 39 3.63 -3.95 15.43
CA LYS A 39 3.59 -2.48 15.62
C LYS A 39 4.85 -1.81 15.10
N ASP A 40 6.02 -2.33 15.45
CA ASP A 40 7.31 -1.78 15.04
C ASP A 40 7.50 -1.95 13.52
N ALA A 41 7.02 -3.05 12.95
CA ALA A 41 7.02 -3.27 11.52
C ALA A 41 6.27 -2.18 10.76
N VAL A 42 5.11 -1.77 11.24
CA VAL A 42 4.31 -0.70 10.60
C VAL A 42 5.03 0.64 10.67
N ALA A 43 5.64 0.98 11.80
CA ALA A 43 6.41 2.21 11.96
C ALA A 43 7.61 2.25 10.99
N VAL A 44 8.40 1.18 10.93
CA VAL A 44 9.55 1.05 10.02
C VAL A 44 9.12 1.05 8.56
N ALA A 45 8.04 0.31 8.22
CA ALA A 45 7.50 0.27 6.87
C ALA A 45 6.98 1.65 6.42
N SER A 46 6.34 2.41 7.30
CA SER A 46 5.85 3.76 6.98
C SER A 46 6.99 4.71 6.61
N LEU A 47 8.09 4.68 7.38
CA LEU A 47 9.29 5.45 7.07
C LEU A 47 9.93 5.01 5.76
N TYR A 48 10.05 3.69 5.54
CA TYR A 48 10.54 3.12 4.30
C TYR A 48 9.72 3.59 3.08
N PHE A 49 8.38 3.55 3.15
CA PHE A 49 7.53 3.99 2.03
C PHE A 49 7.60 5.49 1.80
N LEU A 50 7.76 6.30 2.85
CA LEU A 50 7.97 7.74 2.72
C LEU A 50 9.27 8.03 1.94
N LEU A 51 10.37 7.42 2.36
CA LEU A 51 11.68 7.60 1.72
C LEU A 51 11.70 7.11 0.26
N ASN A 52 11.03 6.01 -0.05
CA ASN A 52 10.90 5.49 -1.43
C ASN A 52 9.90 6.28 -2.28
N GLY A 53 8.88 6.88 -1.66
CA GLY A 53 7.85 7.64 -2.36
C GLY A 53 8.37 8.96 -2.93
N ILE A 54 9.21 9.67 -2.18
CA ILE A 54 9.74 10.98 -2.57
C ILE A 54 10.45 10.94 -3.93
N PRO A 55 11.47 10.10 -4.15
CA PRO A 55 12.15 10.01 -5.45
C PRO A 55 11.22 9.63 -6.60
N ARG A 56 10.24 8.74 -6.35
CA ARG A 56 9.26 8.33 -7.37
C ARG A 56 8.39 9.51 -7.82
N VAL A 57 7.94 10.35 -6.90
CA VAL A 57 7.16 11.54 -7.27
C VAL A 57 7.99 12.47 -8.16
N PHE A 58 9.27 12.69 -7.86
CA PHE A 58 10.15 13.53 -8.68
C PHE A 58 10.40 12.93 -10.07
N LEU A 59 10.66 11.62 -10.16
CA LEU A 59 10.93 10.93 -11.41
C LEU A 59 9.69 10.90 -12.33
N PHE A 60 8.53 10.61 -11.77
CA PHE A 60 7.29 10.39 -12.53
C PHE A 60 6.34 11.59 -12.55
N ARG A 61 6.77 12.77 -12.04
CA ARG A 61 5.92 13.98 -11.93
C ARG A 61 5.22 14.39 -13.23
N LYS A 62 5.81 14.11 -14.39
CA LYS A 62 5.25 14.43 -15.72
C LYS A 62 4.06 13.54 -16.08
N TYR A 63 3.99 12.34 -15.50
CA TYR A 63 2.94 11.35 -15.78
C TYR A 63 1.84 11.37 -14.71
N ILE A 64 2.00 12.18 -13.66
CA ILE A 64 1.04 12.26 -12.56
C ILE A 64 -0.22 13.00 -13.03
N ARG A 65 -1.37 12.35 -12.88
CA ARG A 65 -2.67 12.96 -13.11
C ARG A 65 -3.08 13.78 -11.89
N TRP A 66 -2.67 15.04 -11.87
CA TRP A 66 -2.91 15.97 -10.76
C TRP A 66 -4.38 16.23 -10.48
N ASP A 67 -5.26 16.10 -11.47
CA ASP A 67 -6.71 16.16 -11.35
C ASP A 67 -7.26 15.12 -10.36
N ILE A 68 -6.74 13.89 -10.42
CA ILE A 68 -7.12 12.80 -9.52
C ILE A 68 -6.42 12.94 -8.15
N VAL A 69 -5.14 13.27 -8.15
CA VAL A 69 -4.32 13.38 -6.94
C VAL A 69 -4.87 14.43 -5.99
N ARG A 70 -5.31 15.59 -6.49
CA ARG A 70 -5.88 16.69 -5.67
C ARG A 70 -7.12 16.27 -4.90
N ILE A 71 -7.90 15.31 -5.41
CA ILE A 71 -9.09 14.79 -4.73
C ILE A 71 -8.71 13.63 -3.80
N LEU A 72 -7.85 12.74 -4.29
CA LEU A 72 -7.50 11.50 -3.60
C LEU A 72 -6.61 11.75 -2.37
N LEU A 73 -5.66 12.68 -2.47
CA LEU A 73 -4.63 12.90 -1.46
C LEU A 73 -5.22 13.38 -0.11
N PRO A 74 -6.05 14.45 -0.05
CA PRO A 74 -6.61 14.90 1.23
C PRO A 74 -7.50 13.83 1.88
N VAL A 75 -8.29 13.12 1.09
CA VAL A 75 -9.16 12.06 1.59
C VAL A 75 -8.36 10.87 2.11
N SER A 76 -7.27 10.51 1.42
CA SER A 76 -6.37 9.45 1.88
C SER A 76 -5.63 9.82 3.16
N ILE A 77 -5.26 11.09 3.34
CA ILE A 77 -4.63 11.58 4.59
C ILE A 77 -5.61 11.44 5.75
N ILE A 78 -6.87 11.88 5.57
CA ILE A 78 -7.91 11.73 6.61
C ILE A 78 -8.09 10.24 6.95
N GLY A 79 -8.21 9.39 5.93
CA GLY A 79 -8.29 7.94 6.12
C GLY A 79 -7.10 7.39 6.90
N ALA A 80 -5.87 7.80 6.54
CA ALA A 80 -4.64 7.33 7.19
C ALA A 80 -4.56 7.77 8.68
N ILE A 81 -5.01 8.97 9.01
CA ILE A 81 -5.09 9.43 10.40
C ILE A 81 -6.07 8.57 11.19
N ILE A 82 -7.28 8.35 10.65
CA ILE A 82 -8.29 7.50 11.30
C ILE A 82 -7.76 6.08 11.48
N GLY A 83 -7.19 5.48 10.43
CA GLY A 83 -6.61 4.14 10.49
C GLY A 83 -5.46 4.03 11.49
N GLY A 84 -4.56 5.02 11.50
CA GLY A 84 -3.44 5.08 12.44
C GLY A 84 -3.89 5.21 13.90
N LEU A 85 -4.88 6.06 14.19
CA LEU A 85 -5.45 6.20 15.54
C LEU A 85 -6.09 4.90 16.02
N PHE A 86 -6.82 4.20 15.16
CA PHE A 86 -7.34 2.88 15.46
C PHE A 86 -6.23 1.88 15.76
N PHE A 87 -5.17 1.90 14.95
CA PHE A 87 -4.04 0.99 15.06
C PHE A 87 -3.26 1.12 16.37
N VAL A 88 -3.07 2.34 16.89
CA VAL A 88 -2.34 2.58 18.15
C VAL A 88 -3.00 1.88 19.33
N ASN A 89 -4.33 1.79 19.34
CA ASN A 89 -5.12 1.19 20.42
C ASN A 89 -5.22 -0.35 20.36
N ILE A 90 -4.79 -0.98 19.25
CA ILE A 90 -4.86 -2.45 19.08
C ILE A 90 -3.60 -3.10 19.64
N ASN A 91 -3.75 -4.29 20.23
CA ASN A 91 -2.62 -5.09 20.74
C ASN A 91 -1.70 -5.52 19.57
N GLY A 92 -0.37 -5.47 19.78
CA GLY A 92 0.63 -5.82 18.76
C GLY A 92 0.48 -7.23 18.19
N THR A 93 0.05 -8.20 18.99
CA THR A 93 -0.23 -9.57 18.51
C THR A 93 -1.39 -9.61 17.51
N ILE A 94 -2.48 -8.88 17.82
CA ILE A 94 -3.64 -8.79 16.92
C ILE A 94 -3.23 -8.12 15.60
N VAL A 95 -2.40 -7.08 15.68
CA VAL A 95 -1.83 -6.42 14.50
C VAL A 95 -1.07 -7.39 13.61
N THR A 96 -0.20 -8.21 14.19
CA THR A 96 0.56 -9.23 13.46
C THR A 96 -0.37 -10.20 12.74
N VAL A 97 -1.39 -10.70 13.42
CA VAL A 97 -2.40 -11.60 12.83
C VAL A 97 -3.12 -10.92 11.66
N ILE A 98 -3.57 -9.66 11.82
CA ILE A 98 -4.23 -8.90 10.76
C ILE A 98 -3.31 -8.76 9.54
N ILE A 99 -2.03 -8.43 9.74
CA ILE A 99 -1.05 -8.30 8.65
C ILE A 99 -0.93 -9.61 7.87
N PHE A 100 -0.80 -10.74 8.55
CA PHE A 100 -0.68 -12.05 7.90
C PHE A 100 -1.98 -12.50 7.21
N CYS A 101 -3.15 -12.26 7.81
CA CYS A 101 -4.44 -12.51 7.17
C CYS A 101 -4.60 -11.67 5.88
N PHE A 102 -4.15 -10.41 5.93
CA PHE A 102 -4.19 -9.53 4.76
C PHE A 102 -3.22 -9.99 3.67
N LEU A 103 -2.03 -10.48 4.05
CA LEU A 103 -1.08 -11.08 3.11
C LEU A 103 -1.68 -12.30 2.40
N LEU A 104 -2.32 -13.21 3.14
CA LEU A 104 -2.98 -14.39 2.56
C LEU A 104 -4.11 -13.99 1.62
N TRP A 105 -4.92 -13.01 2.02
CA TRP A 105 -5.96 -12.42 1.17
C TRP A 105 -5.38 -11.83 -0.12
N PHE A 106 -4.28 -11.08 -0.02
CA PHE A 106 -3.60 -10.49 -1.17
C PHE A 106 -3.06 -11.55 -2.12
N LEU A 107 -2.41 -12.60 -1.60
CA LEU A 107 -1.91 -13.73 -2.39
C LEU A 107 -3.07 -14.44 -3.09
N TYR A 108 -4.15 -14.71 -2.39
CA TYR A 108 -5.36 -15.30 -2.98
C TYR A 108 -5.89 -14.46 -4.14
N GLN A 109 -6.06 -13.15 -3.94
CA GLN A 109 -6.49 -12.21 -4.98
C GLN A 109 -5.54 -12.22 -6.19
N LYS A 110 -4.24 -12.26 -5.95
CA LYS A 110 -3.23 -12.30 -7.00
C LYS A 110 -3.32 -13.58 -7.83
N ILE A 111 -3.43 -14.74 -7.19
CA ILE A 111 -3.61 -16.04 -7.83
C ILE A 111 -4.89 -16.05 -8.68
N VAL A 112 -6.00 -15.61 -8.09
CA VAL A 112 -7.29 -15.55 -8.79
C VAL A 112 -7.25 -14.59 -9.98
N SER A 113 -6.55 -13.46 -9.86
CA SER A 113 -6.41 -12.49 -10.96
C SER A 113 -5.58 -13.02 -12.13
N VAL A 114 -4.59 -13.87 -11.87
CA VAL A 114 -3.78 -14.53 -12.91
C VAL A 114 -4.58 -15.64 -13.61
N LEU A 115 -5.39 -16.39 -12.85
CA LEU A 115 -6.19 -17.50 -13.40
C LEU A 115 -7.43 -17.02 -14.15
N LEU A 116 -8.03 -15.92 -13.69
CA LEU A 116 -9.22 -15.35 -14.28
C LEU A 116 -8.84 -14.09 -15.06
N THR A 117 -8.63 -14.23 -16.38
CA THR A 117 -8.43 -13.11 -17.31
C THR A 117 -9.72 -12.28 -17.35
N LYS A 118 -9.94 -11.38 -16.41
CA LYS A 118 -11.10 -10.50 -16.42
C LYS A 118 -10.89 -9.38 -17.42
N HIS A 119 -11.69 -9.39 -18.47
CA HIS A 119 -11.87 -8.23 -19.36
C HIS A 119 -12.40 -7.07 -18.50
N HIS A 120 -11.57 -6.07 -18.28
CA HIS A 120 -11.97 -4.85 -17.61
C HIS A 120 -12.82 -4.00 -18.56
N LYS A 121 -14.05 -3.70 -18.15
CA LYS A 121 -14.89 -2.73 -18.86
C LYS A 121 -14.39 -1.32 -18.54
N ASP A 122 -14.03 -0.57 -19.57
CA ASP A 122 -13.60 0.84 -19.48
C ASP A 122 -14.75 1.74 -18.98
N LYS A 123 -14.89 1.85 -17.69
CA LYS A 123 -15.80 2.82 -17.07
C LYS A 123 -14.99 3.94 -16.43
N LYS A 124 -15.26 5.19 -16.81
CA LYS A 124 -14.60 6.36 -16.20
C LYS A 124 -14.76 6.36 -14.66
N PRO A 125 -13.73 6.75 -13.90
CA PRO A 125 -13.82 6.82 -12.45
C PRO A 125 -14.83 7.90 -12.03
N THR A 126 -15.74 7.55 -11.12
CA THR A 126 -16.70 8.48 -10.55
C THR A 126 -16.09 9.22 -9.36
N LYS A 127 -16.45 10.50 -9.15
CA LYS A 127 -15.95 11.29 -8.01
C LYS A 127 -16.22 10.58 -6.68
N HIS A 128 -17.42 10.05 -6.47
CA HIS A 128 -17.76 9.28 -5.27
C HIS A 128 -16.91 8.03 -5.09
N GLY A 129 -16.62 7.31 -6.18
CA GLY A 129 -15.74 6.15 -6.14
C GLY A 129 -14.30 6.52 -5.75
N ILE A 130 -13.77 7.63 -6.26
CA ILE A 130 -12.43 8.13 -5.88
C ILE A 130 -12.39 8.51 -4.39
N LEU A 131 -13.41 9.19 -3.87
CA LEU A 131 -13.50 9.56 -2.46
C LEU A 131 -13.55 8.33 -1.55
N PHE A 132 -14.43 7.38 -1.86
CA PHE A 132 -14.57 6.16 -1.06
C PHE A 132 -13.29 5.32 -1.06
N VAL A 133 -12.71 5.10 -2.24
CA VAL A 133 -11.46 4.35 -2.36
C VAL A 133 -10.29 5.09 -1.72
N GLY A 134 -10.25 6.43 -1.82
CA GLY A 134 -9.27 7.27 -1.15
C GLY A 134 -9.30 7.12 0.37
N LEU A 135 -10.50 7.25 0.96
CA LEU A 135 -10.69 7.12 2.41
C LEU A 135 -10.31 5.71 2.90
N PHE A 136 -10.83 4.68 2.24
CA PHE A 136 -10.63 3.31 2.66
C PHE A 136 -9.18 2.84 2.45
N SER A 137 -8.58 3.18 1.30
CA SER A 137 -7.16 2.88 1.04
C SER A 137 -6.24 3.65 1.98
N GLY A 138 -6.60 4.89 2.32
CA GLY A 138 -5.87 5.69 3.32
C GLY A 138 -5.94 5.04 4.70
N ALA A 139 -7.12 4.63 5.15
CA ALA A 139 -7.30 3.95 6.44
C ALA A 139 -6.47 2.65 6.51
N LEU A 140 -6.51 1.82 5.48
CA LEU A 140 -5.65 0.64 5.38
C LEU A 140 -4.17 0.99 5.41
N GLN A 141 -3.76 2.04 4.72
CA GLN A 141 -2.38 2.49 4.71
C GLN A 141 -1.93 3.01 6.07
N GLY A 142 -2.82 3.69 6.82
CA GLY A 142 -2.57 4.13 8.20
C GLY A 142 -2.38 2.97 9.18
N THR A 143 -2.95 1.80 8.90
CA THR A 143 -2.71 0.56 9.65
C THR A 143 -1.49 -0.24 9.15
N GLY A 144 -0.72 0.28 8.19
CA GLY A 144 0.42 -0.42 7.59
C GLY A 144 0.06 -1.50 6.58
N LEU A 145 -1.21 -1.64 6.24
CA LEU A 145 -1.68 -2.59 5.23
C LEU A 145 -1.55 -2.01 3.81
N ALA A 146 -1.65 -2.88 2.80
CA ALA A 146 -1.45 -2.54 1.39
C ALA A 146 -2.60 -1.71 0.79
N GLY A 147 -2.92 -0.56 1.37
CA GLY A 147 -3.96 0.35 0.87
C GLY A 147 -3.72 0.86 -0.55
N SER A 148 -2.45 0.93 -0.99
CA SER A 148 -2.06 1.28 -2.35
C SER A 148 -2.63 0.33 -3.40
N ASP A 149 -2.70 -0.96 -3.10
CA ASP A 149 -3.17 -1.98 -4.05
C ASP A 149 -4.65 -1.86 -4.34
N LEU A 150 -5.44 -1.56 -3.32
CA LEU A 150 -6.87 -1.32 -3.46
C LEU A 150 -7.12 -0.10 -4.36
N ARG A 151 -6.35 0.96 -4.17
CA ARG A 151 -6.41 2.17 -5.00
C ARG A 151 -5.99 1.88 -6.44
N ASN A 152 -4.86 1.20 -6.62
CA ASN A 152 -4.34 0.83 -7.93
C ASN A 152 -5.33 -0.10 -8.66
N GLY A 153 -5.88 -1.10 -7.97
CA GLY A 153 -6.91 -1.99 -8.51
C GLY A 153 -8.15 -1.23 -8.99
N TYR A 154 -8.63 -0.25 -8.21
CA TYR A 154 -9.76 0.58 -8.63
C TYR A 154 -9.42 1.43 -9.85
N LEU A 155 -8.27 2.12 -9.88
CA LEU A 155 -7.88 2.98 -10.99
C LEU A 155 -7.66 2.17 -12.27
N LEU A 156 -6.98 1.02 -12.19
CA LEU A 156 -6.79 0.11 -13.31
C LEU A 156 -8.12 -0.44 -13.84
N SER A 157 -9.07 -0.79 -12.95
CA SER A 157 -10.39 -1.28 -13.36
C SER A 157 -11.21 -0.21 -14.10
N ARG A 158 -10.77 1.03 -14.09
CA ARG A 158 -11.41 2.17 -14.77
C ARG A 158 -10.60 2.66 -15.98
N GLY A 159 -9.66 1.84 -16.48
CA GLY A 159 -8.88 2.16 -17.68
C GLY A 159 -7.83 3.27 -17.49
N LEU A 160 -7.47 3.58 -16.26
CA LEU A 160 -6.37 4.48 -15.96
C LEU A 160 -5.08 3.66 -15.87
N SER A 161 -4.21 3.75 -16.88
CA SER A 161 -2.84 3.24 -16.78
C SER A 161 -2.10 4.05 -15.71
N ILE A 162 -1.45 3.34 -14.81
CA ILE A 162 -0.60 3.90 -13.74
C ILE A 162 0.84 3.83 -14.21
#